data_3c92b300a572b5197db5cc4a42ec53f9
#
_entry.id   3c92b300a572b5197db5cc4a42ec53f9
#
_cell.length_a   1.000
_cell.length_b   1.000
_cell.length_c   1.000
_cell.angle_alpha   90.00
_cell.angle_beta   90.00
_cell.angle_gamma   90.00
#
_symmetry.space_group_name_H-M   'P 1'
#
loop_
_entity.id
_entity.type
_entity.pdbx_description
1 polymer ?
#
loop_
_entity_poly.entity_id
_entity_poly.type
_entity_poly.pdbx_seq_one_letter_code
_entity_poly.pdbx_strand_id
1 'polypeptide(L)'
;MPIQSRQAITGIMLIAAIFLPPLISEVSIQAQESPPDPARELERLARSDRVETIQIGESPGGRAVSLARVSGRGSDDTRPTLLVVAGARSAHRIGIDVALAFVERLSREYGRDSAITALLDRSTVLVLPLLSPDATEGTRRTPIREQVWNDSPHDDDRDGMVDEDGPNDLNGDGLITMMRVADPTGEWTEDADDPGLMRIA
;
A
#
# COMPACT_ATOMS: atom_id res chain seq x y z
N MET A 1 -30.74 -91.69 26.97
CA MET A 1 -30.18 -91.00 25.77
C MET A 1 -30.50 -89.52 25.90
N PRO A 2 -29.54 -88.67 26.20
CA PRO A 2 -29.80 -87.21 26.30
C PRO A 2 -29.41 -86.47 25.00
N ILE A 3 -30.28 -85.58 24.60
CA ILE A 3 -30.17 -84.72 23.47
C ILE A 3 -29.37 -83.49 23.91
N GLN A 4 -28.23 -83.27 23.28
CA GLN A 4 -27.43 -82.10 23.50
C GLN A 4 -28.00 -80.87 22.71
N SER A 5 -28.37 -79.84 23.44
CA SER A 5 -28.73 -78.53 22.90
C SER A 5 -27.48 -77.71 22.53
N ARG A 6 -27.32 -77.41 21.27
CA ARG A 6 -26.30 -76.42 20.81
C ARG A 6 -26.79 -74.95 21.07
N GLN A 7 -26.08 -74.29 21.91
CA GLN A 7 -26.27 -72.83 22.07
C GLN A 7 -25.48 -72.10 20.98
N ALA A 8 -26.19 -71.28 20.17
CA ALA A 8 -25.60 -70.39 19.22
C ALA A 8 -25.25 -69.13 19.98
N ILE A 9 -23.94 -68.79 19.97
CA ILE A 9 -23.42 -67.50 20.48
C ILE A 9 -23.50 -66.50 19.35
N THR A 10 -24.48 -65.59 19.44
CA THR A 10 -24.57 -64.44 18.51
C THR A 10 -23.61 -63.40 19.00
N GLY A 11 -22.47 -63.28 18.32
CA GLY A 11 -21.51 -62.15 18.56
C GLY A 11 -22.05 -60.85 18.02
N ILE A 12 -22.34 -59.90 18.90
CA ILE A 12 -22.65 -58.51 18.53
C ILE A 12 -21.31 -57.81 18.28
N MET A 13 -21.04 -57.51 17.00
CA MET A 13 -19.88 -56.73 16.59
C MET A 13 -20.21 -55.25 16.77
N LEU A 14 -19.71 -54.63 17.85
CA LEU A 14 -19.84 -53.21 18.11
C LEU A 14 -18.84 -52.45 17.21
N ILE A 15 -19.32 -51.87 16.12
CA ILE A 15 -18.50 -50.97 15.29
C ILE A 15 -18.48 -49.62 15.99
N ALA A 16 -17.38 -49.29 16.67
CA ALA A 16 -17.11 -47.96 17.19
C ALA A 16 -16.73 -47.09 16.03
N ALA A 17 -17.67 -46.27 15.56
CA ALA A 17 -17.37 -45.17 14.60
C ALA A 17 -16.56 -44.11 15.32
N ILE A 18 -15.27 -44.05 15.06
CA ILE A 18 -14.39 -42.95 15.51
C ILE A 18 -14.75 -41.74 14.70
N PHE A 19 -15.56 -40.84 15.29
CA PHE A 19 -15.79 -39.52 14.77
C PHE A 19 -14.51 -38.69 14.99
N LEU A 20 -13.61 -38.61 14.00
CA LEU A 20 -12.59 -37.58 13.98
C LEU A 20 -13.28 -36.27 13.58
N PRO A 21 -13.22 -35.20 14.41
CA PRO A 21 -13.63 -33.89 13.96
C PRO A 21 -12.72 -33.46 12.82
N PRO A 22 -13.23 -32.79 11.77
CA PRO A 22 -12.39 -32.25 10.74
C PRO A 22 -11.46 -31.23 11.41
N LEU A 23 -10.15 -31.42 11.25
CA LEU A 23 -9.13 -30.40 11.52
C LEU A 23 -9.36 -29.29 10.50
N ILE A 24 -10.31 -28.41 10.77
CA ILE A 24 -10.36 -27.10 10.11
C ILE A 24 -9.16 -26.36 10.69
N SER A 25 -8.05 -26.38 9.97
CA SER A 25 -6.98 -25.42 10.20
C SER A 25 -7.61 -24.05 10.05
N GLU A 26 -7.83 -23.37 11.17
CA GLU A 26 -8.11 -21.94 11.15
C GLU A 26 -6.92 -21.30 10.45
N VAL A 27 -7.10 -20.95 9.18
CA VAL A 27 -6.20 -20.03 8.50
C VAL A 27 -6.39 -18.73 9.24
N SER A 28 -5.56 -18.49 10.25
CA SER A 28 -5.45 -17.19 10.87
C SER A 28 -5.00 -16.26 9.76
N ILE A 29 -5.96 -15.50 9.21
CA ILE A 29 -5.64 -14.31 8.42
C ILE A 29 -4.96 -13.39 9.42
N GLN A 30 -3.64 -13.48 9.48
CA GLN A 30 -2.86 -12.47 10.18
C GLN A 30 -3.23 -11.16 9.51
N ALA A 31 -3.83 -10.26 10.29
CA ALA A 31 -4.06 -8.89 9.86
C ALA A 31 -2.71 -8.38 9.34
N GLN A 32 -2.64 -8.15 8.06
CA GLN A 32 -1.43 -7.65 7.42
C GLN A 32 -1.17 -6.29 8.05
N GLU A 33 -0.11 -6.23 8.87
CA GLU A 33 0.27 -4.96 9.51
C GLU A 33 0.31 -3.89 8.43
N SER A 34 -0.41 -2.81 8.67
CA SER A 34 -0.40 -1.66 7.75
C SER A 34 1.05 -1.26 7.54
N PRO A 35 1.49 -1.12 6.29
CA PRO A 35 2.87 -0.78 6.01
C PRO A 35 3.26 0.50 6.76
N PRO A 36 4.50 0.59 7.25
CA PRO A 36 4.95 1.72 8.06
C PRO A 36 4.77 3.04 7.32
N ASP A 37 4.52 4.09 8.07
CA ASP A 37 4.40 5.45 7.54
C ASP A 37 5.72 5.87 6.88
N PRO A 38 5.72 6.30 5.61
CA PRO A 38 6.94 6.72 4.93
C PRO A 38 7.68 7.85 5.62
N ALA A 39 6.98 8.79 6.25
CA ALA A 39 7.59 9.88 6.98
C ALA A 39 8.35 9.38 8.22
N ARG A 40 7.74 8.48 9.00
CA ARG A 40 8.38 7.85 10.16
C ARG A 40 9.58 6.99 9.76
N GLU A 41 9.47 6.32 8.62
CA GLU A 41 10.57 5.51 8.11
C GLU A 41 11.75 6.39 7.68
N LEU A 42 11.49 7.53 7.05
CA LEU A 42 12.50 8.51 6.71
C LEU A 42 13.20 9.06 7.97
N GLU A 43 12.44 9.38 9.02
CA GLU A 43 12.99 9.79 10.31
C GLU A 43 13.87 8.69 10.96
N ARG A 44 13.48 7.43 10.82
CA ARG A 44 14.27 6.30 11.29
C ARG A 44 15.61 6.24 10.56
N LEU A 45 15.61 6.41 9.26
CA LEU A 45 16.80 6.38 8.42
C LEU A 45 17.74 7.56 8.72
N ALA A 46 17.17 8.72 9.07
CA ALA A 46 17.93 9.92 9.45
C ALA A 46 18.72 9.79 10.77
N ARG A 47 18.57 8.70 11.50
CA ARG A 47 19.46 8.39 12.65
C ARG A 47 20.88 7.98 12.23
N SER A 48 21.07 7.71 10.94
CA SER A 48 22.38 7.42 10.37
C SER A 48 23.13 8.73 10.09
N ASP A 49 24.42 8.80 10.44
CA ASP A 49 25.31 9.94 10.11
C ASP A 49 25.45 10.20 8.60
N ARG A 50 24.88 9.34 7.76
CA ARG A 50 24.95 9.43 6.30
C ARG A 50 23.69 9.99 5.69
N VAL A 51 22.61 10.12 6.47
CA VAL A 51 21.30 10.53 6.00
C VAL A 51 20.88 11.80 6.72
N GLU A 52 20.65 12.84 5.96
CA GLU A 52 20.06 14.09 6.42
C GLU A 52 18.65 14.20 5.81
N THR A 53 17.64 14.50 6.63
CA THR A 53 16.29 14.77 6.15
C THR A 53 16.11 16.27 5.95
N ILE A 54 15.66 16.66 4.77
CA ILE A 54 15.42 18.06 4.40
C ILE A 54 13.96 18.20 3.98
N GLN A 55 13.20 19.04 4.69
CA GLN A 55 11.87 19.42 4.25
C GLN A 55 12.02 20.45 3.13
N ILE A 56 11.45 20.16 1.96
CA ILE A 56 11.53 21.02 0.77
C ILE A 56 10.24 21.80 0.50
N GLY A 57 9.17 21.47 1.22
CA GLY A 57 7.88 22.12 1.09
C GLY A 57 6.78 21.41 1.87
N GLU A 58 5.56 21.81 1.58
CA GLU A 58 4.35 21.23 2.10
C GLU A 58 3.37 20.97 0.94
N SER A 59 2.58 19.90 1.07
CA SER A 59 1.48 19.65 0.15
C SER A 59 0.30 20.60 0.41
N PRO A 60 -0.66 20.71 -0.51
CA PRO A 60 -1.90 21.47 -0.26
C PRO A 60 -2.67 21.00 0.98
N GLY A 61 -2.61 19.70 1.32
CA GLY A 61 -3.18 19.15 2.56
C GLY A 61 -2.34 19.42 3.82
N GLY A 62 -1.30 20.28 3.75
CA GLY A 62 -0.47 20.67 4.89
C GLY A 62 0.52 19.60 5.36
N ARG A 63 0.87 18.64 4.51
CA ARG A 63 1.81 17.56 4.85
C ARG A 63 3.20 17.89 4.34
N ALA A 64 4.21 17.65 5.21
CA ALA A 64 5.60 17.88 4.84
C ALA A 64 6.02 17.02 3.65
N VAL A 65 6.65 17.66 2.66
CA VAL A 65 7.35 17.02 1.56
C VAL A 65 8.84 17.04 1.90
N SER A 66 9.40 15.86 2.18
CA SER A 66 10.77 15.73 2.67
C SER A 66 11.59 14.78 1.84
N LEU A 67 12.86 15.11 1.62
CA LEU A 67 13.83 14.25 0.97
C LEU A 67 14.94 13.81 1.93
N ALA A 68 15.56 12.68 1.61
CA ALA A 68 16.81 12.22 2.20
C ALA A 68 17.98 12.71 1.36
N ARG A 69 18.94 13.38 1.97
CA ARG A 69 20.28 13.61 1.43
C ARG A 69 21.21 12.53 1.95
N VAL A 70 21.77 11.73 1.05
CA VAL A 70 22.72 10.67 1.40
C VAL A 70 24.08 11.02 0.81
N SER A 71 25.11 11.06 1.64
CA SER A 71 26.46 11.47 1.22
C SER A 71 27.55 10.77 2.03
N GLY A 72 28.74 10.68 1.43
CA GLY A 72 29.96 10.23 2.09
C GLY A 72 30.54 11.27 3.04
N ARG A 73 31.76 11.00 3.54
CA ARG A 73 32.48 11.93 4.40
C ARG A 73 32.98 13.14 3.60
N GLY A 74 32.95 14.32 4.22
CA GLY A 74 33.46 15.55 3.63
C GLY A 74 32.68 15.97 2.37
N SER A 75 31.36 15.71 2.33
CA SER A 75 30.50 16.19 1.24
C SER A 75 30.45 17.71 1.25
N ASP A 76 30.61 18.30 0.06
CA ASP A 76 30.41 19.71 -0.20
C ASP A 76 29.33 19.89 -1.29
N ASP A 77 28.83 21.10 -1.44
CA ASP A 77 27.77 21.42 -2.40
C ASP A 77 28.22 21.45 -3.87
N THR A 78 29.52 21.24 -4.12
CA THR A 78 30.11 21.24 -5.47
C THR A 78 30.06 19.88 -6.16
N ARG A 79 29.71 18.82 -5.42
CA ARG A 79 29.65 17.46 -5.95
C ARG A 79 28.47 17.25 -6.88
N PRO A 80 28.63 16.42 -7.90
CA PRO A 80 27.50 15.99 -8.71
C PRO A 80 26.39 15.40 -7.85
N THR A 81 25.14 15.77 -8.13
CA THR A 81 23.98 15.34 -7.37
C THR A 81 23.07 14.49 -8.23
N LEU A 82 22.70 13.30 -7.73
CA LEU A 82 21.67 12.47 -8.29
C LEU A 82 20.35 12.68 -7.51
N LEU A 83 19.28 13.04 -8.21
CA LEU A 83 17.94 13.13 -7.64
C LEU A 83 17.12 11.89 -8.04
N VAL A 84 16.57 11.21 -7.05
CA VAL A 84 15.62 10.10 -7.21
C VAL A 84 14.29 10.54 -6.63
N VAL A 85 13.23 10.47 -7.44
CA VAL A 85 11.87 10.85 -7.04
C VAL A 85 10.96 9.64 -7.11
N ALA A 86 10.18 9.42 -6.05
CA ALA A 86 9.18 8.37 -5.95
C ALA A 86 7.87 8.94 -5.36
N GLY A 87 6.83 8.11 -5.30
CA GLY A 87 5.57 8.47 -4.68
C GLY A 87 4.85 9.64 -5.36
N ALA A 88 5.08 9.86 -6.67
CA ALA A 88 4.34 10.85 -7.45
C ALA A 88 2.87 10.44 -7.62
N ARG A 89 2.64 9.13 -7.71
CA ARG A 89 1.32 8.49 -7.68
C ARG A 89 1.27 7.58 -6.44
N SER A 90 0.91 8.13 -5.32
CA SER A 90 1.06 7.45 -4.03
C SER A 90 0.05 6.33 -3.76
N ALA A 91 -0.94 6.14 -4.61
CA ALA A 91 -1.75 4.91 -4.62
C ALA A 91 -0.87 3.64 -4.79
N HIS A 92 0.29 3.77 -5.45
CA HIS A 92 1.24 2.68 -5.66
C HIS A 92 2.42 2.78 -4.70
N ARG A 93 2.31 2.13 -3.57
CA ARG A 93 3.30 2.18 -2.50
C ARG A 93 4.68 1.62 -2.86
N ILE A 94 4.76 0.69 -3.83
CA ILE A 94 6.00 0.00 -4.15
C ILE A 94 7.17 0.98 -4.49
N GLY A 95 6.88 2.07 -5.18
CA GLY A 95 7.90 3.09 -5.49
C GLY A 95 8.46 3.77 -4.25
N ILE A 96 7.59 4.03 -3.26
CA ILE A 96 7.95 4.62 -1.97
C ILE A 96 8.86 3.66 -1.20
N ASP A 97 8.45 2.40 -1.10
CA ASP A 97 9.19 1.37 -0.36
C ASP A 97 10.57 1.09 -0.98
N VAL A 98 10.65 1.06 -2.32
CA VAL A 98 11.92 0.93 -3.04
C VAL A 98 12.84 2.13 -2.79
N ALA A 99 12.30 3.35 -2.80
CA ALA A 99 13.09 4.56 -2.53
C ALA A 99 13.65 4.58 -1.10
N LEU A 100 12.84 4.21 -0.10
CA LEU A 100 13.27 4.10 1.29
C LEU A 100 14.31 2.99 1.48
N ALA A 101 14.10 1.82 0.88
CA ALA A 101 15.08 0.72 0.89
C ALA A 101 16.40 1.12 0.20
N PHE A 102 16.33 1.96 -0.83
CA PHE A 102 17.53 2.48 -1.49
C PHE A 102 18.32 3.39 -0.56
N VAL A 103 17.68 4.33 0.16
CA VAL A 103 18.32 5.17 1.18
C VAL A 103 18.98 4.30 2.27
N GLU A 104 18.25 3.30 2.77
CA GLU A 104 18.77 2.38 3.78
C GLU A 104 20.00 1.64 3.27
N ARG A 105 19.96 1.10 2.06
CA ARG A 105 21.10 0.39 1.46
C ARG A 105 22.31 1.29 1.31
N LEU A 106 22.14 2.49 0.77
CA LEU A 106 23.24 3.44 0.60
C LEU A 106 23.92 3.78 1.94
N SER A 107 23.11 4.06 2.96
CA SER A 107 23.64 4.43 4.28
C SER A 107 24.31 3.27 5.01
N ARG A 108 23.74 2.06 4.91
CA ARG A 108 24.23 0.88 5.62
C ARG A 108 25.50 0.29 4.99
N GLU A 109 25.57 0.31 3.66
CA GLU A 109 26.67 -0.30 2.92
C GLU A 109 27.87 0.66 2.70
N TYR A 110 27.73 1.94 3.05
CA TYR A 110 28.87 2.86 3.02
C TYR A 110 30.01 2.38 3.92
N GLY A 111 31.22 2.29 3.39
CA GLY A 111 32.40 1.74 4.07
C GLY A 111 32.48 0.21 4.07
N ARG A 112 31.47 -0.50 3.51
CA ARG A 112 31.43 -1.97 3.37
C ARG A 112 31.44 -2.38 1.91
N ASP A 113 30.61 -1.77 1.10
CA ASP A 113 30.58 -1.94 -0.36
C ASP A 113 31.45 -0.85 -0.99
N SER A 114 32.45 -1.25 -1.78
CA SER A 114 33.39 -0.33 -2.41
C SER A 114 32.74 0.56 -3.48
N ALA A 115 31.73 0.04 -4.19
CA ALA A 115 31.01 0.81 -5.23
C ALA A 115 30.13 1.87 -4.61
N ILE A 116 29.38 1.54 -3.55
CA ILE A 116 28.54 2.49 -2.80
C ILE A 116 29.43 3.54 -2.12
N THR A 117 30.54 3.13 -1.53
CA THR A 117 31.48 4.07 -0.91
C THR A 117 32.04 5.04 -1.93
N ALA A 118 32.51 4.54 -3.07
CA ALA A 118 33.04 5.39 -4.14
C ALA A 118 31.98 6.28 -4.78
N LEU A 119 30.71 5.86 -4.84
CA LEU A 119 29.59 6.67 -5.29
C LEU A 119 29.39 7.85 -4.34
N LEU A 120 29.21 7.58 -3.05
CA LEU A 120 28.89 8.61 -2.06
C LEU A 120 30.06 9.53 -1.72
N ASP A 121 31.30 9.09 -1.93
CA ASP A 121 32.48 9.96 -1.78
C ASP A 121 32.61 10.96 -2.93
N ARG A 122 32.05 10.68 -4.10
CA ARG A 122 32.16 11.54 -5.30
C ARG A 122 30.87 12.29 -5.64
N SER A 123 29.74 11.89 -5.08
CA SER A 123 28.43 12.45 -5.37
C SER A 123 27.53 12.49 -4.14
N THR A 124 26.52 13.33 -4.21
CA THR A 124 25.41 13.38 -3.28
C THR A 124 24.21 12.71 -3.91
N VAL A 125 23.48 11.89 -3.16
CA VAL A 125 22.23 11.28 -3.61
C VAL A 125 21.08 11.92 -2.83
N LEU A 126 20.16 12.57 -3.53
CA LEU A 126 18.91 13.09 -3.00
C LEU A 126 17.78 12.12 -3.35
N VAL A 127 17.05 11.66 -2.37
CA VAL A 127 15.92 10.75 -2.57
C VAL A 127 14.67 11.38 -1.98
N LEU A 128 13.70 11.66 -2.84
CA LEU A 128 12.36 12.11 -2.46
C LEU A 128 11.42 10.90 -2.53
N PRO A 129 11.17 10.20 -1.41
CA PRO A 129 10.42 8.95 -1.43
C PRO A 129 8.93 9.16 -1.63
N LEU A 130 8.39 10.33 -1.30
CA LEU A 130 6.96 10.61 -1.30
C LEU A 130 6.70 12.04 -1.79
N LEU A 131 6.44 12.17 -3.09
CA LEU A 131 6.13 13.48 -3.69
C LEU A 131 4.66 13.90 -3.44
N SER A 132 3.74 12.95 -3.36
CA SER A 132 2.30 13.22 -3.18
C SER A 132 1.78 12.62 -1.86
N PRO A 133 2.10 13.22 -0.69
CA PRO A 133 1.72 12.68 0.62
C PRO A 133 0.21 12.68 0.87
N ASP A 134 -0.56 13.58 0.29
CA ASP A 134 -2.01 13.64 0.48
C ASP A 134 -2.71 12.43 -0.13
N ALA A 135 -2.27 11.99 -1.30
CA ALA A 135 -2.80 10.81 -1.95
C ALA A 135 -2.55 9.52 -1.15
N THR A 136 -1.43 9.42 -0.44
CA THR A 136 -1.15 8.30 0.47
C THR A 136 -2.13 8.28 1.64
N GLU A 137 -2.51 9.43 2.15
CA GLU A 137 -3.48 9.54 3.25
C GLU A 137 -4.88 9.18 2.80
N GLY A 138 -5.26 9.48 1.57
CA GLY A 138 -6.55 9.08 0.99
C GLY A 138 -6.79 7.57 1.06
N THR A 139 -5.75 6.76 0.86
CA THR A 139 -5.85 5.29 0.96
C THR A 139 -5.98 4.77 2.40
N ARG A 140 -5.75 5.61 3.40
CA ARG A 140 -5.87 5.27 4.84
C ARG A 140 -7.17 5.75 5.47
N ARG A 141 -7.95 6.56 4.75
CA ARG A 141 -9.23 7.08 5.23
C ARG A 141 -10.32 6.01 5.15
N THR A 142 -11.35 6.16 5.96
CA THR A 142 -12.57 5.39 5.89
C THR A 142 -13.72 6.36 5.61
N PRO A 143 -14.41 6.26 4.48
CA PRO A 143 -14.22 5.29 3.39
C PRO A 143 -12.89 5.49 2.65
N ILE A 144 -12.37 4.38 2.06
CA ILE A 144 -11.14 4.44 1.27
C ILE A 144 -11.40 5.29 0.02
N ARG A 145 -10.60 6.34 -0.14
CA ARG A 145 -10.61 7.17 -1.33
C ARG A 145 -9.38 6.88 -2.18
N GLU A 146 -9.57 6.45 -3.41
CA GLU A 146 -8.48 6.34 -4.36
C GLU A 146 -8.12 7.74 -4.87
N GLN A 147 -7.08 8.31 -4.29
CA GLN A 147 -6.56 9.60 -4.67
C GLN A 147 -5.16 9.42 -5.27
N VAL A 148 -4.97 9.92 -6.46
CA VAL A 148 -3.71 9.73 -7.22
C VAL A 148 -2.73 10.87 -6.98
N TRP A 149 -3.24 12.07 -6.71
CA TRP A 149 -2.48 13.32 -6.58
C TRP A 149 -2.60 13.91 -5.18
N ASN A 150 -1.81 14.94 -4.90
CA ASN A 150 -2.01 15.77 -3.71
C ASN A 150 -3.40 16.44 -3.73
N ASP A 151 -3.89 16.78 -2.54
CA ASP A 151 -5.11 17.59 -2.41
C ASP A 151 -4.91 18.89 -3.17
N SER A 152 -5.85 19.20 -4.07
CA SER A 152 -5.87 20.47 -4.80
C SER A 152 -7.33 20.88 -4.89
N PRO A 153 -7.68 22.08 -4.51
CA PRO A 153 -9.04 22.58 -4.68
C PRO A 153 -9.46 22.38 -6.13
N HIS A 154 -10.56 21.68 -6.34
CA HIS A 154 -11.10 21.38 -7.66
C HIS A 154 -12.59 21.68 -7.67
N ASP A 155 -13.04 22.31 -8.74
CA ASP A 155 -14.43 22.62 -9.04
C ASP A 155 -14.78 21.75 -10.27
N ASP A 156 -15.42 20.59 -10.01
CA ASP A 156 -15.65 19.56 -11.01
C ASP A 156 -16.75 19.98 -11.99
N ASP A 157 -17.81 20.64 -11.52
CA ASP A 157 -18.95 21.07 -12.33
C ASP A 157 -18.89 22.54 -12.78
N ARG A 158 -17.91 23.31 -12.27
CA ARG A 158 -17.64 24.72 -12.58
C ARG A 158 -18.73 25.69 -12.12
N ASP A 159 -19.34 25.39 -10.98
CA ASP A 159 -20.34 26.26 -10.36
C ASP A 159 -19.72 27.36 -9.48
N GLY A 160 -18.39 27.32 -9.27
CA GLY A 160 -17.61 28.28 -8.47
C GLY A 160 -17.43 27.86 -7.03
N MET A 161 -17.96 26.73 -6.61
CA MET A 161 -17.62 26.07 -5.36
C MET A 161 -16.45 25.09 -5.60
N VAL A 162 -15.74 24.70 -4.58
CA VAL A 162 -14.59 23.78 -4.72
C VAL A 162 -14.75 22.64 -3.73
N ASP A 163 -14.41 21.43 -4.17
CA ASP A 163 -14.38 20.20 -3.37
C ASP A 163 -15.76 19.75 -2.81
N GLU A 164 -16.88 20.32 -3.27
CA GLU A 164 -18.24 19.90 -2.88
C GLU A 164 -18.70 18.66 -3.64
N ASP A 165 -18.23 18.49 -4.89
CA ASP A 165 -18.50 17.32 -5.73
C ASP A 165 -17.65 16.11 -5.40
N GLY A 166 -17.09 16.08 -4.20
CA GLY A 166 -16.23 15.00 -3.77
C GLY A 166 -16.90 13.64 -3.82
N PRO A 167 -16.13 12.57 -4.04
CA PRO A 167 -16.67 11.24 -4.06
C PRO A 167 -17.30 10.87 -2.72
N ASN A 168 -18.54 10.39 -2.75
CA ASN A 168 -19.33 10.00 -1.59
C ASN A 168 -19.55 8.49 -1.55
N ASP A 169 -19.50 7.92 -0.36
CA ASP A 169 -19.99 6.56 -0.10
C ASP A 169 -21.53 6.58 -0.01
N LEU A 170 -22.18 6.41 -1.15
CA LEU A 170 -23.63 6.54 -1.25
C LEU A 170 -24.39 5.35 -0.64
N ASN A 171 -23.79 4.18 -0.56
CA ASN A 171 -24.40 2.96 -0.04
C ASN A 171 -23.95 2.60 1.39
N GLY A 172 -22.97 3.30 1.94
CA GLY A 172 -22.48 3.11 3.31
C GLY A 172 -21.66 1.83 3.52
N ASP A 173 -21.07 1.27 2.46
CA ASP A 173 -20.27 0.03 2.56
C ASP A 173 -18.79 0.27 2.88
N GLY A 174 -18.37 1.52 3.02
CA GLY A 174 -16.99 1.91 3.31
C GLY A 174 -16.11 2.07 2.06
N LEU A 175 -16.68 1.93 0.86
CA LEU A 175 -15.98 2.08 -0.40
C LEU A 175 -16.60 3.22 -1.22
N ILE A 176 -15.74 4.01 -1.86
CA ILE A 176 -16.15 5.02 -2.82
C ILE A 176 -15.96 4.43 -4.22
N THR A 177 -17.04 4.17 -4.90
CA THR A 177 -17.06 3.58 -6.25
C THR A 177 -17.50 4.59 -7.29
N MET A 178 -17.23 4.29 -8.56
CA MET A 178 -17.77 5.08 -9.66
C MET A 178 -19.28 4.89 -9.77
N MET A 179 -20.02 5.99 -9.93
CA MET A 179 -21.45 5.99 -10.16
C MET A 179 -21.75 5.91 -11.66
N ARG A 180 -22.82 5.19 -12.01
CA ARG A 180 -23.38 5.21 -13.35
C ARG A 180 -24.55 6.18 -13.38
N VAL A 181 -24.50 7.10 -14.33
CA VAL A 181 -25.61 8.04 -14.58
C VAL A 181 -26.21 7.71 -15.94
N ALA A 182 -27.53 7.57 -15.97
CA ALA A 182 -28.24 7.36 -17.23
C ALA A 182 -28.20 8.65 -18.05
N ASP A 183 -27.52 8.59 -19.20
CA ASP A 183 -27.39 9.69 -20.14
C ASP A 183 -27.82 9.23 -21.53
N PRO A 184 -28.88 9.81 -22.13
CA PRO A 184 -29.33 9.46 -23.47
C PRO A 184 -28.29 9.69 -24.57
N THR A 185 -27.29 10.52 -24.31
CA THR A 185 -26.16 10.83 -25.21
C THR A 185 -24.88 10.11 -24.83
N GLY A 186 -24.93 9.28 -23.81
CA GLY A 186 -23.76 8.55 -23.29
C GLY A 186 -23.22 7.54 -24.31
N GLU A 187 -21.90 7.43 -24.37
CA GLU A 187 -21.21 6.50 -25.27
C GLU A 187 -21.00 5.10 -24.66
N TRP A 188 -21.50 4.86 -23.45
CA TRP A 188 -21.30 3.62 -22.71
C TRP A 188 -22.63 2.92 -22.45
N THR A 189 -22.63 1.60 -22.57
CA THR A 189 -23.76 0.73 -22.24
C THR A 189 -23.31 -0.40 -21.32
N GLU A 190 -24.26 -1.02 -20.61
CA GLU A 190 -23.95 -2.21 -19.80
C GLU A 190 -23.45 -3.35 -20.67
N ASP A 191 -22.47 -4.09 -20.14
CA ASP A 191 -22.05 -5.32 -20.77
C ASP A 191 -23.13 -6.39 -20.63
N ALA A 192 -23.39 -7.13 -21.71
CA ALA A 192 -24.50 -8.10 -21.76
C ALA A 192 -24.22 -9.33 -20.88
N ASP A 193 -22.94 -9.67 -20.68
CA ASP A 193 -22.51 -10.86 -19.95
C ASP A 193 -22.21 -10.52 -18.47
N ASP A 194 -21.81 -9.29 -18.18
CA ASP A 194 -21.54 -8.80 -16.82
C ASP A 194 -22.12 -7.39 -16.61
N PRO A 195 -23.31 -7.28 -16.00
CA PRO A 195 -23.94 -5.99 -15.69
C PRO A 195 -23.10 -5.10 -14.75
N GLY A 196 -22.05 -5.66 -14.11
CA GLY A 196 -21.05 -4.91 -13.33
C GLY A 196 -20.13 -4.05 -14.19
N LEU A 197 -20.00 -4.33 -15.47
CA LEU A 197 -19.12 -3.65 -16.40
C LEU A 197 -19.85 -2.73 -17.37
N MET A 198 -19.13 -1.77 -17.92
CA MET A 198 -19.59 -0.91 -19.00
C MET A 198 -18.72 -1.13 -20.23
N ARG A 199 -19.33 -1.15 -21.41
CA ARG A 199 -18.67 -1.19 -22.71
C ARG A 199 -19.06 0.01 -23.55
N ILE A 200 -18.23 0.39 -24.49
CA ILE A 200 -18.56 1.42 -25.47
C ILE A 200 -19.71 0.91 -26.33
N ALA A 201 -20.74 1.72 -26.50
CA ALA A 201 -21.98 1.40 -27.23
C ALA A 201 -21.73 1.21 -28.73
#